data_bd219a0929c821c2a77f1cd70a1da7f9
#
_entry.id   bd219a0929c821c2a77f1cd70a1da7f9
#
_cell.length_a   1.000
_cell.length_b   1.000
_cell.length_c   1.000
_cell.angle_alpha   90.00
_cell.angle_beta   90.00
_cell.angle_gamma   90.00
#
_symmetry.space_group_name_H-M   'P 1'
#
loop_
_entity.id
_entity.type
_entity.pdbx_description
1 polymer ?
#
loop_
_entity_poly.entity_id
_entity_poly.type
_entity_poly.pdbx_seq_one_letter_code
_entity_poly.pdbx_strand_id
1 'polypeptide(L)'
;MEKELKIYTVKELCEGFTYSNVDGKGLYGLAGKLTIQPEYQRNYLYSENNGEKEAAVIDSVLKGYPLGLFYFNKLPDGRLEVLDGQQRITSLGRYLIRKFSIMRNNKPYKIFSLDDEERELIENTELLAYICEGTESEIKEWFEIINIGGIKLNDQEKLNAIYSGPFVS
;
A
#
# COMPACT_ATOMS: atom_id res chain seq x y z
N MET A 1 -8.05 -20.18 9.06
CA MET A 1 -7.32 -19.18 8.25
C MET A 1 -5.84 -19.46 8.33
N GLU A 2 -5.20 -19.52 7.19
CA GLU A 2 -3.75 -19.66 7.11
C GLU A 2 -3.10 -18.30 6.99
N LYS A 3 -1.86 -18.19 7.44
CA LYS A 3 -1.10 -16.96 7.36
C LYS A 3 0.37 -17.26 7.14
N GLU A 4 1.02 -16.38 6.41
CA GLU A 4 2.45 -16.47 6.13
C GLU A 4 3.02 -15.07 6.14
N LEU A 5 4.14 -14.87 6.85
CA LEU A 5 4.84 -13.59 6.83
C LEU A 5 5.85 -13.61 5.69
N LYS A 6 5.74 -12.65 4.79
CA LYS A 6 6.67 -12.47 3.67
C LYS A 6 7.35 -11.12 3.75
N ILE A 7 8.58 -11.09 3.25
CA ILE A 7 9.35 -9.87 3.13
C ILE A 7 9.51 -9.55 1.64
N TYR A 8 9.11 -8.34 1.27
CA TYR A 8 9.28 -7.83 -0.09
C TYR A 8 10.15 -6.58 -0.02
N THR A 9 10.98 -6.35 -1.02
CA THR A 9 11.58 -5.03 -1.17
C THR A 9 10.55 -4.10 -1.82
N VAL A 10 10.74 -2.80 -1.63
CA VAL A 10 9.91 -1.79 -2.29
C VAL A 10 9.94 -1.99 -3.80
N LYS A 11 11.11 -2.27 -4.35
CA LYS A 11 11.28 -2.52 -5.78
C LYS A 11 10.45 -3.71 -6.26
N GLU A 12 10.49 -4.83 -5.55
CA GLU A 12 9.69 -6.01 -5.87
C GLU A 12 8.20 -5.72 -5.79
N LEU A 13 7.79 -5.09 -4.69
CA LEU A 13 6.37 -4.84 -4.44
C LEU A 13 5.79 -3.87 -5.47
N CYS A 14 6.56 -2.87 -5.88
CA CYS A 14 6.12 -1.85 -6.81
C CYS A 14 6.45 -2.18 -8.28
N GLU A 15 6.96 -3.38 -8.56
CA GLU A 15 7.21 -3.78 -9.94
C GLU A 15 5.92 -3.74 -10.74
N GLY A 16 5.94 -3.04 -11.87
CA GLY A 16 4.75 -2.88 -12.70
C GLY A 16 3.69 -1.96 -12.10
N PHE A 17 4.06 -1.17 -11.09
CA PHE A 17 3.12 -0.25 -10.46
C PHE A 17 2.52 0.72 -11.47
N THR A 18 1.20 0.88 -11.41
CA THR A 18 0.47 1.85 -12.20
C THR A 18 -0.45 2.66 -11.30
N TYR A 19 -0.68 3.90 -11.68
CA TYR A 19 -1.58 4.80 -10.97
C TYR A 19 -2.62 5.34 -11.93
N SER A 20 -3.89 5.23 -11.55
CA SER A 20 -4.98 5.79 -12.34
C SER A 20 -5.26 7.23 -11.91
N ASN A 21 -4.98 8.19 -12.79
CA ASN A 21 -5.31 9.60 -12.54
C ASN A 21 -6.83 9.83 -12.55
N VAL A 22 -7.55 9.04 -13.32
CA VAL A 22 -9.01 9.15 -13.43
C VAL A 22 -9.67 8.67 -12.14
N ASP A 23 -9.24 7.51 -11.63
CA ASP A 23 -9.83 6.92 -10.44
C ASP A 23 -9.17 7.37 -9.13
N GLY A 24 -8.00 8.01 -9.22
CA GLY A 24 -7.25 8.42 -8.04
C GLY A 24 -6.78 7.25 -7.20
N LYS A 25 -6.26 6.21 -7.82
CA LYS A 25 -5.89 4.96 -7.14
C LYS A 25 -4.61 4.35 -7.68
N GLY A 26 -3.83 3.76 -6.78
CA GLY A 26 -2.81 2.80 -7.16
C GLY A 26 -3.48 1.48 -7.54
N LEU A 27 -3.10 0.91 -8.67
CA LEU A 27 -3.79 -0.26 -9.20
C LEU A 27 -3.08 -1.57 -8.89
N TYR A 28 -1.86 -1.74 -9.36
CA TYR A 28 -1.18 -3.05 -9.30
C TYR A 28 0.24 -2.96 -8.77
N GLY A 29 0.68 -4.02 -8.13
CA GLY A 29 2.06 -4.26 -7.73
C GLY A 29 2.43 -5.71 -8.01
N LEU A 30 3.65 -6.11 -7.63
CA LEU A 30 4.18 -7.45 -7.85
C LEU A 30 4.00 -7.94 -9.30
N ALA A 31 4.32 -7.06 -10.26
CA ALA A 31 4.20 -7.33 -11.68
C ALA A 31 2.77 -7.77 -12.08
N GLY A 32 1.76 -7.16 -11.47
CA GLY A 32 0.36 -7.43 -11.75
C GLY A 32 -0.30 -8.48 -10.85
N LYS A 33 0.47 -9.13 -9.98
CA LYS A 33 -0.06 -10.17 -9.09
C LYS A 33 -0.76 -9.62 -7.85
N LEU A 34 -0.52 -8.36 -7.53
CA LEU A 34 -1.12 -7.70 -6.37
C LEU A 34 -2.04 -6.59 -6.85
N THR A 35 -3.29 -6.62 -6.40
CA THR A 35 -4.23 -5.51 -6.59
C THR A 35 -4.13 -4.61 -5.36
N ILE A 36 -3.79 -3.33 -5.57
CA ILE A 36 -3.55 -2.39 -4.47
C ILE A 36 -4.84 -1.72 -4.03
N GLN A 37 -5.51 -1.03 -4.95
CA GLN A 37 -6.76 -0.32 -4.64
C GLN A 37 -7.80 -0.62 -5.71
N PRO A 38 -8.58 -1.70 -5.57
CA PRO A 38 -9.65 -2.01 -6.51
C PRO A 38 -10.76 -0.96 -6.46
N GLU A 39 -11.69 -0.98 -7.44
CA GLU A 39 -12.73 0.02 -7.60
C GLU A 39 -13.57 0.28 -6.35
N TYR A 40 -13.83 -0.76 -5.58
CA TYR A 40 -14.69 -0.65 -4.38
C TYR A 40 -13.93 -0.14 -3.15
N GLN A 41 -12.63 0.13 -3.24
CA GLN A 41 -11.86 0.69 -2.13
C GLN A 41 -11.74 2.20 -2.25
N ARG A 42 -11.39 2.84 -1.12
CA ARG A 42 -11.22 4.28 -1.07
C ARG A 42 -10.12 4.75 -2.00
N ASN A 43 -10.27 5.96 -2.48
CA ASN A 43 -9.27 6.62 -3.30
C ASN A 43 -7.99 6.89 -2.49
N TYR A 44 -6.93 7.13 -3.21
CA TYR A 44 -5.68 7.53 -2.59
C TYR A 44 -5.82 8.92 -1.97
N LEU A 45 -5.56 9.01 -0.68
CA LEU A 45 -5.77 10.26 0.08
C LEU A 45 -4.46 10.94 0.51
N TYR A 46 -3.34 10.25 0.42
CA TYR A 46 -2.07 10.79 0.93
C TYR A 46 -1.50 11.93 0.07
N SER A 47 -2.04 12.15 -1.13
CA SER A 47 -1.67 13.31 -1.95
C SER A 47 -2.38 14.60 -1.52
N GLU A 48 -3.39 14.51 -0.65
CA GLU A 48 -4.11 15.67 -0.16
C GLU A 48 -3.23 16.54 0.76
N ASN A 49 -3.67 17.77 1.01
CA ASN A 49 -2.95 18.73 1.86
C ASN A 49 -1.50 18.93 1.42
N ASN A 50 -1.29 19.22 0.14
CA ASN A 50 0.02 19.43 -0.47
C ASN A 50 0.93 18.19 -0.43
N GLY A 51 0.34 17.00 -0.31
CA GLY A 51 1.10 15.76 -0.32
C GLY A 51 1.93 15.53 0.92
N GLU A 52 1.54 16.10 2.04
CA GLU A 52 2.29 15.98 3.30
C GLU A 52 2.46 14.53 3.74
N LYS A 53 1.42 13.71 3.63
CA LYS A 53 1.46 12.32 4.05
C LYS A 53 2.27 11.44 3.11
N GLU A 54 2.16 11.65 1.79
CA GLU A 54 2.95 10.85 0.85
C GLU A 54 4.44 11.19 0.95
N ALA A 55 4.78 12.47 1.14
CA ALA A 55 6.15 12.88 1.39
C ALA A 55 6.69 12.25 2.68
N ALA A 56 5.87 12.17 3.72
CA ALA A 56 6.25 11.59 5.01
C ALA A 56 6.59 10.10 4.89
N VAL A 57 5.92 9.36 4.01
CA VAL A 57 6.25 7.95 3.76
C VAL A 57 7.66 7.83 3.22
N ILE A 58 8.03 8.65 2.24
CA ILE A 58 9.37 8.63 1.65
C ILE A 58 10.43 9.09 2.66
N ASP A 59 10.15 10.16 3.39
CA ASP A 59 11.06 10.65 4.44
C ASP A 59 11.31 9.59 5.50
N SER A 60 10.29 8.83 5.88
CA SER A 60 10.43 7.73 6.84
C SER A 60 11.37 6.64 6.31
N VAL A 61 11.23 6.27 5.05
CA VAL A 61 12.13 5.31 4.41
C VAL A 61 13.57 5.81 4.44
N LEU A 62 13.78 7.05 4.07
CA LEU A 62 15.13 7.64 4.03
C LEU A 62 15.76 7.76 5.41
N LYS A 63 14.95 7.88 6.46
CA LYS A 63 15.43 7.90 7.85
C LYS A 63 15.61 6.52 8.44
N GLY A 64 15.25 5.47 7.72
CA GLY A 64 15.31 4.10 8.21
C GLY A 64 14.20 3.73 9.19
N TYR A 65 13.11 4.49 9.21
CA TYR A 65 11.97 4.19 10.07
C TYR A 65 11.14 3.06 9.46
N PRO A 66 10.62 2.15 10.30
CA PRO A 66 9.76 1.10 9.79
C PRO A 66 8.41 1.68 9.33
N LEU A 67 7.85 1.09 8.27
CA LEU A 67 6.56 1.52 7.72
C LEU A 67 5.38 0.74 8.30
N GLY A 68 5.62 -0.12 9.27
CA GLY A 68 4.59 -0.97 9.85
C GLY A 68 4.33 -2.21 9.03
N LEU A 69 3.34 -2.98 9.45
CA LEU A 69 2.96 -4.21 8.76
C LEU A 69 1.95 -3.93 7.66
N PHE A 70 2.01 -4.79 6.64
CA PHE A 70 1.04 -4.82 5.55
C PHE A 70 0.26 -6.13 5.63
N TYR A 71 -0.96 -6.14 5.15
CA TYR A 71 -1.80 -7.33 5.15
C TYR A 71 -2.40 -7.53 3.78
N PHE A 72 -2.16 -8.70 3.22
CA PHE A 72 -2.68 -9.07 1.90
C PHE A 72 -3.60 -10.27 2.03
N ASN A 73 -4.66 -10.30 1.23
CA ASN A 73 -5.56 -11.43 1.12
C ASN A 73 -5.19 -12.25 -0.11
N LYS A 74 -4.96 -13.54 0.07
CA LYS A 74 -4.71 -14.43 -1.04
C LYS A 74 -6.04 -14.99 -1.55
N LEU A 75 -6.35 -14.69 -2.80
CA LEU A 75 -7.56 -15.14 -3.45
C LEU A 75 -7.42 -16.61 -3.90
N PRO A 76 -8.55 -17.30 -4.19
CA PRO A 76 -8.50 -18.70 -4.62
C PRO A 76 -7.66 -18.96 -5.86
N ASP A 77 -7.52 -17.98 -6.76
CA ASP A 77 -6.71 -18.08 -7.95
C ASP A 77 -5.21 -17.79 -7.71
N GLY A 78 -4.84 -17.52 -6.46
CA GLY A 78 -3.47 -17.20 -6.08
C GLY A 78 -3.11 -15.73 -6.17
N ARG A 79 -3.96 -14.88 -6.69
CA ARG A 79 -3.73 -13.44 -6.74
C ARG A 79 -3.86 -12.84 -5.34
N LEU A 80 -3.23 -11.70 -5.14
CA LEU A 80 -3.23 -11.00 -3.86
C LEU A 80 -4.00 -9.69 -3.96
N GLU A 81 -4.66 -9.33 -2.88
CA GLU A 81 -5.29 -8.01 -2.71
C GLU A 81 -4.81 -7.40 -1.41
N VAL A 82 -4.59 -6.10 -1.39
CA VAL A 82 -4.19 -5.41 -0.16
C VAL A 82 -5.40 -5.25 0.75
N LEU A 83 -5.29 -5.75 1.98
CA LEU A 83 -6.28 -5.52 3.03
C LEU A 83 -5.95 -4.25 3.81
N ASP A 84 -4.68 -4.05 4.12
CA ASP A 84 -4.20 -2.86 4.82
C ASP A 84 -2.84 -2.47 4.29
N GLY A 85 -2.64 -1.18 4.09
CA GLY A 85 -1.40 -0.61 3.59
C GLY A 85 -1.51 0.03 2.21
N GLN A 86 -2.69 0.14 1.63
CA GLN A 86 -2.90 0.71 0.31
C GLN A 86 -2.29 2.08 0.13
N GLN A 87 -2.48 2.96 1.13
CA GLN A 87 -2.00 4.33 1.03
C GLN A 87 -0.46 4.37 1.03
N ARG A 88 0.17 3.57 1.86
CA ARG A 88 1.63 3.49 1.95
C ARG A 88 2.25 2.92 0.68
N ILE A 89 1.67 1.84 0.16
CA ILE A 89 2.16 1.22 -1.07
C ILE A 89 2.00 2.18 -2.25
N THR A 90 0.85 2.83 -2.35
CA THR A 90 0.58 3.79 -3.43
C THR A 90 1.56 4.97 -3.35
N SER A 91 1.87 5.45 -2.15
CA SER A 91 2.86 6.52 -1.97
C SER A 91 4.24 6.11 -2.50
N LEU A 92 4.69 4.90 -2.13
CA LEU A 92 5.96 4.38 -2.61
C LEU A 92 5.97 4.24 -4.13
N GLY A 93 4.93 3.65 -4.71
CA GLY A 93 4.83 3.47 -6.15
C GLY A 93 4.80 4.79 -6.89
N ARG A 94 4.01 5.75 -6.41
CA ARG A 94 3.94 7.09 -7.03
C ARG A 94 5.29 7.79 -7.02
N TYR A 95 6.05 7.67 -5.94
CA TYR A 95 7.38 8.27 -5.90
C TYR A 95 8.32 7.63 -6.90
N LEU A 96 8.29 6.30 -7.01
CA LEU A 96 9.13 5.57 -7.97
C LEU A 96 8.80 5.92 -9.41
N ILE A 97 7.55 6.22 -9.74
CA ILE A 97 7.14 6.62 -11.08
C ILE A 97 7.09 8.15 -11.28
N ARG A 98 7.74 8.89 -10.39
CA ARG A 98 7.95 10.34 -10.50
C ARG A 98 6.69 11.20 -10.43
N LYS A 99 5.71 10.76 -9.63
CA LYS A 99 4.45 11.50 -9.52
C LYS A 99 4.48 12.64 -8.50
N PHE A 100 5.44 12.66 -7.58
CA PHE A 100 5.57 13.75 -6.63
C PHE A 100 7.03 13.91 -6.17
N SER A 101 7.28 14.96 -5.42
CA SER A 101 8.60 15.31 -4.88
C SER A 101 8.55 15.39 -3.36
N ILE A 102 9.68 15.11 -2.72
CA ILE A 102 9.89 15.49 -1.32
C ILE A 102 10.61 16.83 -1.29
N MET A 103 10.43 17.60 -0.21
CA MET A 103 11.06 18.90 -0.08
C MET A 103 12.25 18.84 0.87
N ARG A 104 13.40 19.39 0.44
CA ARG A 104 14.61 19.54 1.25
C ARG A 104 15.14 20.93 1.05
N ASN A 105 15.26 21.70 2.15
CA ASN A 105 15.72 23.08 2.08
C ASN A 105 14.93 23.91 1.05
N ASN A 106 13.62 23.73 1.01
CA ASN A 106 12.69 24.37 0.09
C ASN A 106 12.91 24.04 -1.38
N LYS A 107 13.59 22.93 -1.67
CA LYS A 107 13.79 22.42 -3.05
C LYS A 107 13.10 21.09 -3.21
N PRO A 108 12.45 20.84 -4.39
CA PRO A 108 11.82 19.57 -4.67
C PRO A 108 12.85 18.53 -5.12
N TYR A 109 12.69 17.31 -4.58
CA TYR A 109 13.50 16.15 -4.97
C TYR A 109 12.58 15.01 -5.38
N LYS A 110 12.59 14.70 -6.68
CA LYS A 110 11.97 13.47 -7.17
C LYS A 110 12.99 12.34 -7.05
N ILE A 111 12.56 11.11 -7.32
CA ILE A 111 13.43 9.93 -7.19
C ILE A 111 14.74 10.10 -7.97
N PHE A 112 14.68 10.65 -9.16
CA PHE A 112 15.87 10.86 -9.98
C PHE A 112 16.77 12.01 -9.49
N SER A 113 16.27 12.86 -8.61
CA SER A 113 17.06 13.96 -8.01
C SER A 113 17.87 13.48 -6.81
N LEU A 114 17.57 12.30 -6.27
CA LEU A 114 18.30 11.71 -5.16
C LEU A 114 19.62 11.12 -5.67
N ASP A 115 20.61 10.97 -4.79
CA ASP A 115 21.83 10.27 -5.15
C ASP A 115 21.59 8.75 -5.25
N ASP A 116 22.56 8.03 -5.79
CA ASP A 116 22.43 6.60 -6.00
C ASP A 116 22.20 5.83 -4.71
N GLU A 117 22.87 6.22 -3.63
CA GLU A 117 22.73 5.58 -2.34
C GLU A 117 21.31 5.71 -1.79
N GLU A 118 20.71 6.88 -1.90
CA GLU A 118 19.35 7.11 -1.44
C GLU A 118 18.32 6.37 -2.29
N ARG A 119 18.51 6.34 -3.61
CA ARG A 119 17.64 5.57 -4.51
C ARG A 119 17.67 4.09 -4.17
N GLU A 120 18.87 3.54 -3.98
CA GLU A 120 19.03 2.14 -3.61
C GLU A 120 18.42 1.84 -2.24
N LEU A 121 18.56 2.76 -1.30
CA LEU A 121 17.93 2.63 0.02
C LEU A 121 16.42 2.48 -0.10
N ILE A 122 15.77 3.33 -0.90
CA ILE A 122 14.33 3.25 -1.13
C ILE A 122 13.96 1.93 -1.80
N GLU A 123 14.64 1.59 -2.89
CA GLU A 123 14.33 0.38 -3.66
C GLU A 123 14.51 -0.91 -2.87
N ASN A 124 15.49 -0.95 -1.99
CA ASN A 124 15.84 -2.15 -1.21
C ASN A 124 15.23 -2.17 0.19
N THR A 125 14.47 -1.17 0.56
CA THR A 125 13.76 -1.16 1.84
C THR A 125 12.83 -2.37 1.91
N GLU A 126 12.92 -3.11 3.01
CA GLU A 126 12.12 -4.31 3.21
C GLU A 126 10.78 -3.97 3.84
N LEU A 127 9.73 -4.53 3.27
CA LEU A 127 8.35 -4.38 3.74
C LEU A 127 7.86 -5.74 4.21
N LEU A 128 7.27 -5.77 5.40
CA LEU A 128 6.76 -7.00 6.00
C LEU A 128 5.27 -7.11 5.72
N ALA A 129 4.86 -8.21 5.08
CA ALA A 129 3.47 -8.44 4.73
C ALA A 129 3.00 -9.81 5.21
N TYR A 130 1.88 -9.82 5.91
CA TYR A 130 1.18 -11.08 6.17
C TYR A 130 0.30 -11.42 4.98
N ILE A 131 0.49 -12.62 4.46
CA ILE A 131 -0.39 -13.19 3.42
C ILE A 131 -1.42 -14.03 4.13
N CYS A 132 -2.67 -13.60 4.08
CA CYS A 132 -3.77 -14.27 4.76
C CYS A 132 -4.61 -15.04 3.75
N GLU A 133 -4.98 -16.27 4.07
CA GLU A 133 -5.80 -17.12 3.22
C GLU A 133 -6.88 -17.78 4.06
N GLY A 134 -8.13 -17.61 3.67
CA GLY A 134 -9.26 -18.16 4.42
C GLY A 134 -10.56 -17.78 3.74
N THR A 135 -11.68 -18.14 4.37
CA THR A 135 -13.00 -17.74 3.89
C THR A 135 -13.19 -16.24 4.14
N GLU A 136 -14.13 -15.64 3.42
CA GLU A 136 -14.49 -14.23 3.64
C GLU A 136 -14.86 -13.99 5.11
N SER A 137 -15.64 -14.89 5.71
CA SER A 137 -16.05 -14.77 7.09
C SER A 137 -14.88 -14.78 8.05
N GLU A 138 -13.91 -15.68 7.82
CA GLU A 138 -12.72 -15.77 8.66
C GLU A 138 -11.86 -14.52 8.57
N ILE A 139 -11.60 -14.04 7.35
CA ILE A 139 -10.80 -12.83 7.12
C ILE A 139 -11.47 -11.62 7.76
N LYS A 140 -12.78 -11.49 7.60
CA LYS A 140 -13.54 -10.38 8.15
C LYS A 140 -13.55 -10.40 9.67
N GLU A 141 -13.81 -11.55 10.26
CA GLU A 141 -13.80 -11.72 11.71
C GLU A 141 -12.43 -11.39 12.30
N TRP A 142 -11.36 -11.94 11.72
CA TRP A 142 -10.00 -11.67 12.17
C TRP A 142 -9.68 -10.19 12.12
N PHE A 143 -10.01 -9.54 11.01
CA PHE A 143 -9.72 -8.12 10.82
C PHE A 143 -10.45 -7.26 11.86
N GLU A 144 -11.70 -7.59 12.15
CA GLU A 144 -12.48 -6.91 13.19
C GLU A 144 -11.86 -7.08 14.57
N ILE A 145 -11.41 -8.29 14.89
CA ILE A 145 -10.79 -8.59 16.19
C ILE A 145 -9.48 -7.84 16.38
N ILE A 146 -8.59 -7.88 15.40
CA ILE A 146 -7.26 -7.27 15.53
C ILE A 146 -7.34 -5.75 15.65
N ASN A 147 -8.43 -5.18 15.19
CA ASN A 147 -8.61 -3.75 15.15
C ASN A 147 -9.56 -3.22 16.22
N ILE A 148 -9.96 -4.07 17.15
CA ILE A 148 -10.96 -3.74 18.18
C ILE A 148 -10.62 -2.49 19.01
N GLY A 149 -9.42 -2.07 19.15
CA GLY A 149 -9.09 -0.89 19.96
C GLY A 149 -8.72 0.34 19.17
N GLY A 150 -8.65 0.29 17.88
CA GLY A 150 -8.02 1.36 17.13
C GLY A 150 -8.44 1.55 15.70
N ILE A 151 -9.39 0.78 15.20
CA ILE A 151 -9.78 0.99 13.82
C ILE A 151 -10.59 2.24 13.68
N LYS A 152 -10.08 3.10 12.83
CA LYS A 152 -10.85 4.19 12.29
C LYS A 152 -12.00 3.61 11.47
N LEU A 153 -13.15 4.27 11.53
CA LEU A 153 -14.33 3.92 10.76
C LEU A 153 -14.00 3.65 9.28
N ASN A 154 -13.02 4.37 8.74
CA ASN A 154 -12.55 4.25 7.37
C ASN A 154 -12.03 2.87 7.01
N ASP A 155 -11.35 2.19 7.93
CA ASP A 155 -10.78 0.87 7.66
C ASP A 155 -11.88 -0.18 7.65
N GLN A 156 -12.90 0.00 8.50
CA GLN A 156 -14.10 -0.86 8.48
C GLN A 156 -14.88 -0.67 7.19
N GLU A 157 -14.99 0.56 6.71
CA GLU A 157 -15.63 0.84 5.43
C GLU A 157 -14.90 0.15 4.27
N LYS A 158 -13.56 0.19 4.26
CA LYS A 158 -12.76 -0.51 3.27
C LYS A 158 -13.01 -2.01 3.29
N LEU A 159 -13.00 -2.60 4.48
CA LEU A 159 -13.22 -4.02 4.64
C LEU A 159 -14.62 -4.42 4.18
N ASN A 160 -15.62 -3.65 4.58
CA ASN A 160 -17.00 -3.86 4.15
C ASN A 160 -17.13 -3.73 2.63
N ALA A 161 -16.43 -2.80 2.02
CA ALA A 161 -16.43 -2.63 0.57
C ALA A 161 -15.80 -3.85 -0.13
N ILE A 162 -14.72 -4.41 0.42
CA ILE A 162 -14.07 -5.60 -0.12
C ILE A 162 -15.05 -6.78 -0.13
N TYR A 163 -15.78 -6.99 0.96
CA TYR A 163 -16.63 -8.17 1.14
C TYR A 163 -18.13 -7.93 0.90
N SER A 164 -18.55 -6.68 0.80
CA SER A 164 -19.95 -6.32 0.55
C SER A 164 -20.15 -5.60 -0.78
N GLY A 165 -19.11 -5.55 -1.62
CA GLY A 165 -19.15 -4.93 -2.93
C GLY A 165 -19.76 -5.84 -3.99
N PRO A 166 -19.22 -5.85 -5.21
CA PRO A 166 -19.80 -6.60 -6.34
C PRO A 166 -19.95 -8.09 -6.12
N PHE A 167 -19.23 -8.65 -5.16
CA PHE A 167 -19.22 -10.10 -4.90
C PHE A 167 -20.28 -10.55 -3.90
N VAL A 168 -20.97 -9.62 -3.26
CA VAL A 168 -21.92 -9.91 -2.16
C VAL A 168 -23.29 -9.30 -2.44
N SER A 169 -23.60 -9.09 -3.64
CA SER A 169 -24.91 -8.57 -4.01
C SER A 169 -26.04 -9.52 -3.70
#